data_41db520e0ec9970620e61e9b1e9cbcce
#
_entry.id   41db520e0ec9970620e61e9b1e9cbcce
#
_cell.length_a   1.000
_cell.length_b   1.000
_cell.length_c   1.000
_cell.angle_alpha   90.00
_cell.angle_beta   90.00
_cell.angle_gamma   90.00
#
_symmetry.space_group_name_H-M   'P 1'
#
loop_
_entity.id
_entity.type
_entity.pdbx_description
1 polymer ?
#
loop_
_entity_poly.entity_id
_entity_poly.type
_entity_poly.pdbx_seq_one_letter_code
_entity_poly.pdbx_strand_id
1 'polypeptide(L)'
;MKLKLFKKYFFTTALIIIFSLTVMMMILSFVLNNYLARSKYETLGKCTDEAADYIAEASSGDMNMQELYKTLNAISAVSDVDIFLANKTGAVVLCSCEEWGKNGECTHSQHLIPESELAADENEPFRLKTLDVYKNPHYVVSKRITSSGGTAVTVFSAAPLSSIRLLMSTVTKLYLFSAAIPLVIMFFALYAMTYRLTKPLKQMSEAARAMAKGDFSKRIPVTSDDEIGELAVSFNQMTNSLVQLEGMRKSFVANVSHELKTPMTTIGGFI
;
A
#
# COMPACT_ATOMS: atom_id res chain seq x y z
N MET A 1 4.37 -34.65 -17.00
CA MET A 1 4.42 -33.34 -17.72
C MET A 1 4.12 -32.22 -16.76
N LYS A 2 5.07 -31.32 -16.53
CA LYS A 2 4.94 -30.26 -15.49
C LYS A 2 3.84 -29.28 -15.89
N LEU A 3 3.01 -28.87 -14.95
CA LEU A 3 1.95 -27.85 -15.07
C LEU A 3 2.54 -26.46 -15.41
N LYS A 4 3.18 -26.35 -16.59
CA LYS A 4 3.84 -25.09 -17.00
C LYS A 4 2.85 -23.96 -17.15
N LEU A 5 1.65 -24.24 -17.68
CA LEU A 5 0.58 -23.24 -17.88
C LEU A 5 0.03 -22.75 -16.54
N PHE A 6 -0.32 -23.68 -15.62
CA PHE A 6 -0.76 -23.37 -14.26
C PHE A 6 0.22 -22.43 -13.55
N LYS A 7 1.51 -22.81 -13.50
CA LYS A 7 2.52 -21.98 -12.84
C LYS A 7 2.62 -20.60 -13.46
N LYS A 8 2.59 -20.50 -14.79
CA LYS A 8 2.71 -19.24 -15.50
C LYS A 8 1.56 -18.27 -15.10
N TYR A 9 0.30 -18.71 -15.20
CA TYR A 9 -0.85 -17.86 -14.86
C TYR A 9 -0.92 -17.55 -13.38
N PHE A 10 -0.68 -18.54 -12.52
CA PHE A 10 -0.69 -18.34 -11.08
C PHE A 10 0.35 -17.30 -10.63
N PHE A 11 1.60 -17.42 -11.10
CA PHE A 11 2.66 -16.48 -10.72
C PHE A 11 2.45 -15.10 -11.33
N THR A 12 1.97 -14.99 -12.57
CA THR A 12 1.71 -13.67 -13.18
C THR A 12 0.58 -12.93 -12.45
N THR A 13 -0.53 -13.60 -12.14
CA THR A 13 -1.64 -12.98 -11.41
C THR A 13 -1.25 -12.64 -9.97
N ALA A 14 -0.54 -13.51 -9.27
CA ALA A 14 -0.04 -13.23 -7.92
C ALA A 14 0.90 -12.01 -7.90
N LEU A 15 1.79 -11.91 -8.89
CA LEU A 15 2.71 -10.77 -9.00
C LEU A 15 1.95 -9.45 -9.26
N ILE A 16 0.94 -9.45 -10.12
CA ILE A 16 0.12 -8.26 -10.40
C ILE A 16 -0.59 -7.79 -9.12
N ILE A 17 -1.11 -8.71 -8.32
CA ILE A 17 -1.80 -8.39 -7.08
C ILE A 17 -0.84 -7.81 -6.04
N ILE A 18 0.32 -8.43 -5.83
CA ILE A 18 1.34 -7.93 -4.91
C ILE A 18 1.81 -6.54 -5.36
N PHE A 19 2.03 -6.35 -6.65
CA PHE A 19 2.39 -5.05 -7.21
C PHE A 19 1.30 -3.99 -6.97
N SER A 20 0.04 -4.32 -7.20
CA SER A 20 -1.10 -3.42 -6.95
C SER A 20 -1.19 -3.01 -5.48
N LEU A 21 -1.02 -3.95 -4.54
CA LEU A 21 -1.03 -3.65 -3.11
C LEU A 21 0.16 -2.77 -2.68
N THR A 22 1.35 -3.02 -3.24
CA THR A 22 2.53 -2.18 -2.94
C THR A 22 2.36 -0.76 -3.47
N VAL A 23 1.83 -0.57 -4.67
CA VAL A 23 1.52 0.75 -5.24
C VAL A 23 0.48 1.46 -4.39
N MET A 24 -0.60 0.77 -3.99
CA MET A 24 -1.63 1.33 -3.12
C MET A 24 -1.05 1.78 -1.78
N MET A 25 -0.18 0.99 -1.16
CA MET A 25 0.52 1.35 0.08
C MET A 25 1.40 2.60 -0.10
N MET A 26 2.10 2.70 -1.22
CA MET A 26 2.95 3.85 -1.52
C MET A 26 2.12 5.13 -1.65
N ILE A 27 1.01 5.08 -2.38
CA ILE A 27 0.09 6.21 -2.55
C ILE A 27 -0.51 6.61 -1.20
N LEU A 28 -1.00 5.65 -0.42
CA LEU A 28 -1.58 5.90 0.90
C LEU A 28 -0.56 6.57 1.84
N SER A 29 0.67 6.04 1.90
CA SER A 29 1.74 6.63 2.70
C SER A 29 2.08 8.06 2.28
N PHE A 30 2.15 8.32 0.98
CA PHE A 30 2.42 9.67 0.45
C PHE A 30 1.32 10.66 0.81
N VAL A 31 0.06 10.30 0.55
CA VAL A 31 -1.09 11.16 0.84
C VAL A 31 -1.22 11.43 2.34
N LEU A 32 -1.10 10.39 3.16
CA LEU A 32 -1.23 10.51 4.61
C LEU A 32 -0.09 11.33 5.22
N ASN A 33 1.15 11.13 4.76
CA ASN A 33 2.28 11.91 5.23
C ASN A 33 2.11 13.41 4.94
N ASN A 34 1.68 13.75 3.71
CA ASN A 34 1.42 15.13 3.34
C ASN A 34 0.25 15.74 4.14
N TYR A 35 -0.81 14.96 4.32
CA TYR A 35 -1.97 15.40 5.12
C TYR A 35 -1.61 15.66 6.58
N LEU A 36 -0.89 14.73 7.22
CA LEU A 36 -0.48 14.85 8.62
C LEU A 36 0.50 16.02 8.81
N ALA A 37 1.46 16.19 7.90
CA ALA A 37 2.38 17.31 7.93
C ALA A 37 1.62 18.64 7.85
N ARG A 38 0.72 18.77 6.88
CA ARG A 38 -0.10 19.98 6.73
C ARG A 38 -0.97 20.26 7.95
N SER A 39 -1.65 19.24 8.46
CA SER A 39 -2.49 19.36 9.66
C SER A 39 -1.68 19.79 10.88
N LYS A 40 -0.45 19.27 11.05
CA LYS A 40 0.43 19.67 12.16
C LYS A 40 0.88 21.13 12.01
N TYR A 41 1.21 21.58 10.79
CA TYR A 41 1.53 22.98 10.55
C TYR A 41 0.36 23.93 10.83
N GLU A 42 -0.86 23.57 10.44
CA GLU A 42 -2.05 24.36 10.76
C GLU A 42 -2.27 24.46 12.28
N THR A 43 -2.03 23.38 13.02
CA THR A 43 -2.09 23.39 14.48
C THR A 43 -1.01 24.28 15.06
N LEU A 44 0.23 24.17 14.60
CA LEU A 44 1.35 25.01 15.04
C LEU A 44 1.05 26.50 14.79
N GLY A 45 0.52 26.82 13.59
CA GLY A 45 0.12 28.20 13.27
C GLY A 45 -0.90 28.76 14.25
N LYS A 46 -1.97 28.01 14.55
CA LYS A 46 -2.98 28.42 15.53
C LYS A 46 -2.40 28.62 16.92
N CYS A 47 -1.57 27.68 17.40
CA CYS A 47 -0.90 27.82 18.70
C CYS A 47 0.03 29.03 18.74
N THR A 48 0.70 29.33 17.61
CA THR A 48 1.58 30.52 17.52
C THR A 48 0.76 31.80 17.54
N ASP A 49 -0.40 31.87 16.85
CA ASP A 49 -1.28 33.02 16.83
C ASP A 49 -1.90 33.28 18.23
N GLU A 50 -2.44 32.22 18.85
CA GLU A 50 -3.00 32.33 20.21
C GLU A 50 -1.93 32.78 21.25
N ALA A 51 -0.73 32.18 21.17
CA ALA A 51 0.38 32.56 22.04
C ALA A 51 0.79 34.02 21.80
N ALA A 52 0.77 34.48 20.54
CA ALA A 52 1.07 35.86 20.17
C ALA A 52 0.08 36.85 20.78
N ASP A 53 -1.19 36.52 20.77
CA ASP A 53 -2.26 37.37 21.35
C ASP A 53 -2.11 37.49 22.86
N TYR A 54 -1.89 36.38 23.58
CA TYR A 54 -1.65 36.44 25.03
C TYR A 54 -0.38 37.19 25.42
N ILE A 55 0.66 37.12 24.61
CA ILE A 55 1.90 37.88 24.83
C ILE A 55 1.66 39.36 24.60
N ALA A 56 0.83 39.74 23.62
CA ALA A 56 0.44 41.11 23.41
C ALA A 56 -0.36 41.67 24.62
N GLU A 57 -1.32 40.93 25.18
CA GLU A 57 -2.04 41.26 26.39
C GLU A 57 -1.12 41.44 27.62
N ALA A 58 -0.17 40.52 27.79
CA ALA A 58 0.81 40.63 28.87
C ALA A 58 1.73 41.85 28.69
N SER A 59 2.02 42.24 27.46
CA SER A 59 2.86 43.42 27.15
C SER A 59 2.13 44.74 27.35
N SER A 60 0.79 44.77 27.29
CA SER A 60 -0.06 45.93 27.62
C SER A 60 -0.30 46.11 29.13
N GLY A 61 0.06 45.10 29.92
CA GLY A 61 -0.15 45.08 31.36
C GLY A 61 -1.49 44.51 31.83
N ASP A 62 -2.27 43.96 30.89
CA ASP A 62 -3.58 43.36 31.16
C ASP A 62 -3.48 41.95 31.75
N MET A 63 -2.33 41.29 31.56
CA MET A 63 -2.05 39.95 32.07
C MET A 63 -0.69 39.90 32.81
N ASN A 64 -0.64 39.18 33.92
CA ASN A 64 0.63 39.02 34.64
C ASN A 64 1.48 37.84 34.06
N MET A 65 2.80 37.88 34.28
CA MET A 65 3.73 36.87 33.71
C MET A 65 3.46 35.45 34.21
N GLN A 66 2.93 35.27 35.40
CA GLN A 66 2.60 33.95 35.95
C GLN A 66 1.36 33.36 35.28
N GLU A 67 0.40 34.20 34.93
CA GLU A 67 -0.82 33.83 34.22
C GLU A 67 -0.48 33.50 32.76
N LEU A 68 0.34 34.32 32.08
CA LEU A 68 0.85 34.05 30.76
C LEU A 68 1.54 32.66 30.68
N TYR A 69 2.45 32.39 31.64
CA TYR A 69 3.14 31.09 31.70
C TYR A 69 2.15 29.93 31.84
N LYS A 70 1.16 30.02 32.73
CA LYS A 70 0.15 28.96 32.89
C LYS A 70 -0.65 28.74 31.63
N THR A 71 -1.03 29.82 30.94
CA THR A 71 -1.80 29.74 29.69
C THR A 71 -0.97 29.09 28.56
N LEU A 72 0.27 29.53 28.37
CA LEU A 72 1.16 28.93 27.37
C LEU A 72 1.45 27.47 27.67
N ASN A 73 1.62 27.09 28.92
CA ASN A 73 1.80 25.71 29.32
C ASN A 73 0.53 24.86 29.08
N ALA A 74 -0.64 25.42 29.31
CA ALA A 74 -1.91 24.75 29.02
C ALA A 74 -2.08 24.49 27.50
N ILE A 75 -1.80 25.50 26.65
CA ILE A 75 -1.83 25.37 25.19
C ILE A 75 -0.84 24.30 24.73
N SER A 76 0.40 24.35 25.24
CA SER A 76 1.46 23.39 24.98
C SER A 76 1.04 21.96 25.30
N ALA A 77 0.51 21.73 26.49
CA ALA A 77 0.09 20.41 26.96
C ALA A 77 -1.06 19.79 26.14
N VAL A 78 -2.03 20.64 25.75
CA VAL A 78 -3.20 20.18 24.96
C VAL A 78 -2.81 19.87 23.50
N SER A 79 -1.91 20.66 22.92
CA SER A 79 -1.56 20.58 21.48
C SER A 79 -0.34 19.70 21.18
N ASP A 80 0.36 19.23 22.21
CA ASP A 80 1.67 18.51 22.08
C ASP A 80 2.65 19.34 21.23
N VAL A 81 2.84 20.62 21.65
CA VAL A 81 3.63 21.63 20.95
C VAL A 81 4.46 22.40 21.97
N ASP A 82 5.77 22.48 21.77
CA ASP A 82 6.62 23.35 22.56
C ASP A 82 6.46 24.81 22.12
N ILE A 83 6.12 25.72 23.04
CA ILE A 83 6.00 27.15 22.77
C ILE A 83 7.12 27.89 23.53
N PHE A 84 7.90 28.69 22.82
CA PHE A 84 8.96 29.49 23.45
C PHE A 84 9.11 30.84 22.76
N LEU A 85 9.62 31.80 23.53
CA LEU A 85 9.81 33.18 23.09
C LEU A 85 11.30 33.50 23.05
N ALA A 86 11.74 34.10 21.95
CA ALA A 86 13.11 34.61 21.81
C ALA A 86 13.10 36.15 21.67
N ASN A 87 14.07 36.80 22.29
CA ASN A 87 14.30 38.23 22.14
C ASN A 87 15.10 38.53 20.83
N LYS A 88 15.36 39.79 20.55
CA LYS A 88 16.11 40.25 19.37
C LYS A 88 17.54 39.66 19.27
N THR A 89 18.11 39.24 20.39
CA THR A 89 19.46 38.64 20.44
C THR A 89 19.44 37.14 20.26
N GLY A 90 18.27 36.53 20.09
CA GLY A 90 18.09 35.08 19.96
C GLY A 90 18.05 34.33 21.30
N ALA A 91 18.13 35.02 22.42
CA ALA A 91 18.02 34.38 23.74
C ALA A 91 16.57 34.03 24.04
N VAL A 92 16.31 32.79 24.47
CA VAL A 92 15.00 32.34 24.91
C VAL A 92 14.64 32.96 26.24
N VAL A 93 13.54 33.72 26.30
CA VAL A 93 13.08 34.51 27.46
C VAL A 93 12.00 33.78 28.24
N LEU A 94 11.20 32.95 27.55
CA LEU A 94 10.12 32.17 28.13
C LEU A 94 9.95 30.87 27.37
N CYS A 95 9.61 29.78 28.06
CA CYS A 95 9.36 28.49 27.45
C CYS A 95 8.21 27.80 28.19
N SER A 96 7.35 27.09 27.44
CA SER A 96 6.26 26.27 27.99
C SER A 96 6.72 24.92 28.54
N CYS A 97 8.02 24.62 28.56
CA CYS A 97 8.53 23.36 29.08
C CYS A 97 8.29 23.24 30.60
N GLU A 98 7.97 22.03 31.08
CA GLU A 98 7.57 21.74 32.48
C GLU A 98 8.60 22.09 33.54
N GLU A 99 9.84 22.35 33.19
CA GLU A 99 10.95 22.54 34.13
C GLU A 99 11.25 24.02 34.48
N TRP A 100 10.41 24.93 34.01
CA TRP A 100 10.54 26.33 34.42
C TRP A 100 10.17 26.49 35.91
N GLY A 101 11.11 26.38 36.76
CA GLY A 101 10.91 26.61 38.21
C GLY A 101 11.62 25.66 39.15
N LYS A 102 12.15 24.55 38.69
CA LYS A 102 12.84 23.63 39.61
C LYS A 102 14.36 23.88 39.73
N ASN A 103 15.02 24.49 38.76
CA ASN A 103 16.44 24.94 38.88
C ASN A 103 16.85 25.99 37.82
N GLY A 104 15.91 26.64 37.14
CA GLY A 104 16.22 27.78 36.26
C GLY A 104 16.82 27.47 34.90
N GLU A 105 16.94 26.20 34.51
CA GLU A 105 17.57 25.81 33.25
C GLU A 105 16.60 24.96 32.41
N CYS A 106 15.82 25.63 31.55
CA CYS A 106 15.16 25.00 30.44
C CYS A 106 16.23 24.62 29.39
N THR A 107 16.12 23.45 28.77
CA THR A 107 17.03 23.00 27.71
C THR A 107 17.12 24.01 26.55
N HIS A 108 16.04 24.77 26.31
CA HIS A 108 15.97 25.80 25.28
C HIS A 108 16.70 27.10 25.66
N SER A 109 16.82 27.42 26.95
CA SER A 109 17.46 28.66 27.43
C SER A 109 18.99 28.68 27.26
N GLN A 110 19.59 27.53 27.02
CA GLN A 110 21.04 27.39 26.82
C GLN A 110 21.50 27.67 25.39
N HIS A 111 20.55 27.76 24.42
CA HIS A 111 20.85 27.93 23.01
C HIS A 111 20.42 29.32 22.53
N LEU A 112 21.31 29.95 21.76
CA LEU A 112 20.99 31.19 21.04
C LEU A 112 20.40 30.85 19.68
N ILE A 113 19.23 31.38 19.37
CA ILE A 113 18.60 31.23 18.06
C ILE A 113 19.30 32.15 17.08
N PRO A 114 19.80 31.66 15.93
CA PRO A 114 20.48 32.48 14.93
C PRO A 114 19.59 33.60 14.41
N GLU A 115 20.16 34.75 14.10
CA GLU A 115 19.43 35.91 13.59
C GLU A 115 18.68 35.63 12.29
N SER A 116 19.22 34.73 11.43
CA SER A 116 18.56 34.22 10.23
C SER A 116 17.23 33.50 10.49
N GLU A 117 17.02 33.03 11.71
CA GLU A 117 15.82 32.31 12.13
C GLU A 117 14.84 33.20 12.90
N LEU A 118 15.35 34.31 13.45
CA LEU A 118 14.53 35.37 14.08
C LEU A 118 13.81 36.23 13.04
N ALA A 119 14.33 36.33 11.82
CA ALA A 119 13.65 36.94 10.67
C ALA A 119 12.55 35.98 10.20
N ALA A 120 11.39 35.99 10.88
CA ALA A 120 10.20 35.29 10.44
C ALA A 120 9.75 35.93 9.12
N ASP A 121 9.91 35.18 8.03
CA ASP A 121 9.35 35.59 6.74
C ASP A 121 7.86 35.24 6.78
N GLU A 122 7.00 36.27 6.85
CA GLU A 122 5.54 36.13 6.89
C GLU A 122 4.99 35.33 5.69
N ASN A 123 5.76 35.21 4.63
CA ASN A 123 5.39 34.52 3.38
C ASN A 123 5.82 33.04 3.30
N GLU A 124 6.60 32.52 4.25
CA GLU A 124 7.00 31.11 4.28
C GLU A 124 6.68 30.43 5.62
N PRO A 125 5.39 30.11 5.90
CA PRO A 125 4.98 29.51 7.16
C PRO A 125 5.43 28.04 7.34
N PHE A 126 6.15 27.45 6.38
CA PHE A 126 6.39 26.00 6.30
C PHE A 126 7.85 25.66 6.13
N ARG A 127 8.70 25.94 7.12
CA ARG A 127 10.07 25.41 7.10
C ARG A 127 10.22 24.26 8.09
N LEU A 128 10.59 23.08 7.56
CA LEU A 128 11.18 22.02 8.37
C LEU A 128 12.55 22.52 8.80
N LYS A 129 12.63 23.19 9.95
CA LYS A 129 13.88 23.69 10.49
C LYS A 129 14.38 22.77 11.57
N THR A 130 15.67 22.39 11.45
CA THR A 130 16.43 21.85 12.55
C THR A 130 16.96 23.04 13.32
N LEU A 131 16.20 23.54 14.29
CA LEU A 131 16.77 24.49 15.24
C LEU A 131 17.84 23.78 16.04
N ASP A 132 19.03 24.37 16.21
CA ASP A 132 20.12 23.80 17.02
C ASP A 132 19.72 23.54 18.48
N VAL A 133 18.57 24.11 18.88
CA VAL A 133 17.91 23.88 20.17
C VAL A 133 17.43 22.43 20.35
N TYR A 134 17.12 21.73 19.26
CA TYR A 134 16.62 20.35 19.30
C TYR A 134 17.62 19.37 18.67
N LYS A 135 17.88 18.27 19.36
CA LYS A 135 18.72 17.17 18.85
C LYS A 135 18.11 16.44 17.64
N ASN A 136 16.79 16.51 17.50
CA ASN A 136 16.03 15.87 16.44
C ASN A 136 15.29 16.92 15.60
N PRO A 137 14.95 16.63 14.32
CA PRO A 137 14.21 17.56 13.50
C PRO A 137 12.79 17.79 14.05
N HIS A 138 12.37 19.05 14.08
CA HIS A 138 11.05 19.51 14.50
C HIS A 138 10.37 20.30 13.39
N TYR A 139 9.05 20.27 13.36
CA TYR A 139 8.25 21.25 12.65
C TYR A 139 8.21 22.51 13.49
N VAL A 140 8.55 23.64 12.90
CA VAL A 140 8.62 24.93 13.61
C VAL A 140 7.85 25.98 12.83
N VAL A 141 6.99 26.72 13.55
CA VAL A 141 6.33 27.92 13.06
C VAL A 141 6.76 29.07 13.96
N SER A 142 7.05 30.23 13.39
CA SER A 142 7.44 31.42 14.15
C SER A 142 6.64 32.64 13.71
N LYS A 143 6.35 33.53 14.69
CA LYS A 143 5.68 34.81 14.45
C LYS A 143 6.39 35.90 15.22
N ARG A 144 6.70 37.00 14.55
CA ARG A 144 7.32 38.16 15.16
C ARG A 144 6.26 39.10 15.69
N ILE A 145 6.41 39.51 16.93
CA ILE A 145 5.53 40.45 17.60
C ILE A 145 6.35 41.66 18.02
N THR A 146 5.82 42.86 17.82
CA THR A 146 6.39 44.10 18.34
C THR A 146 5.54 44.56 19.52
N SER A 147 6.12 44.56 20.72
CA SER A 147 5.47 45.03 21.92
C SER A 147 5.27 46.55 21.87
N SER A 148 4.28 47.06 22.60
CA SER A 148 3.96 48.48 22.75
C SER A 148 5.16 49.33 23.19
N GLY A 149 6.20 48.75 23.78
CA GLY A 149 7.47 49.38 24.17
C GLY A 149 8.57 49.35 23.08
N GLY A 150 8.27 48.93 21.81
CA GLY A 150 9.25 48.87 20.73
C GLY A 150 10.19 47.67 20.80
N THR A 151 9.99 46.75 21.75
CA THR A 151 10.78 45.48 21.85
C THR A 151 10.14 44.45 20.94
N ALA A 152 10.88 43.95 19.95
CA ALA A 152 10.42 42.83 19.10
C ALA A 152 10.78 41.50 19.81
N VAL A 153 9.81 40.62 19.89
CA VAL A 153 9.92 39.22 20.37
C VAL A 153 9.43 38.29 19.29
N THR A 154 10.10 37.17 19.13
CA THR A 154 9.64 36.14 18.19
C THR A 154 9.10 34.94 18.98
N VAL A 155 7.87 34.58 18.68
CA VAL A 155 7.21 33.40 19.26
C VAL A 155 7.51 32.22 18.33
N PHE A 156 7.89 31.12 18.91
CA PHE A 156 8.13 29.87 18.22
C PHE A 156 7.19 28.80 18.76
N SER A 157 6.57 28.05 17.86
CA SER A 157 5.85 26.82 18.18
C SER A 157 6.52 25.66 17.46
N ALA A 158 6.95 24.65 18.20
CA ALA A 158 7.68 23.52 17.68
C ALA A 158 7.01 22.21 18.05
N ALA A 159 7.01 21.23 17.11
CA ALA A 159 6.53 19.88 17.36
C ALA A 159 7.49 18.85 16.81
N PRO A 160 7.75 17.73 17.53
CA PRO A 160 8.71 16.75 17.10
C PRO A 160 8.21 15.98 15.86
N LEU A 161 9.10 15.77 14.88
CA LEU A 161 8.83 14.95 13.69
C LEU A 161 8.52 13.49 14.06
N SER A 162 8.96 13.04 15.23
CA SER A 162 8.71 11.69 15.75
C SER A 162 7.23 11.40 15.96
N SER A 163 6.40 12.37 16.31
CA SER A 163 4.95 12.19 16.49
C SER A 163 4.28 11.70 15.21
N ILE A 164 4.58 12.32 14.07
CA ILE A 164 4.07 11.86 12.76
C ILE A 164 4.66 10.49 12.38
N ARG A 165 5.94 10.26 12.63
CA ARG A 165 6.59 8.99 12.32
C ARG A 165 5.98 7.82 13.10
N LEU A 166 5.64 8.03 14.36
CA LEU A 166 4.98 7.01 15.19
C LEU A 166 3.59 6.65 14.63
N LEU A 167 2.78 7.65 14.28
CA LEU A 167 1.48 7.46 13.64
C LEU A 167 1.61 6.71 12.32
N MET A 168 2.57 7.10 11.46
CA MET A 168 2.83 6.43 10.19
C MET A 168 3.24 4.97 10.39
N SER A 169 4.06 4.67 11.38
CA SER A 169 4.44 3.29 11.74
C SER A 169 3.20 2.46 12.14
N THR A 170 2.32 3.03 12.93
CA THR A 170 1.09 2.37 13.37
C THR A 170 0.14 2.10 12.20
N VAL A 171 -0.09 3.10 11.34
CA VAL A 171 -0.91 2.96 10.13
C VAL A 171 -0.33 1.90 9.18
N THR A 172 0.99 1.89 9.00
CA THR A 172 1.66 0.87 8.18
C THR A 172 1.45 -0.54 8.72
N LYS A 173 1.56 -0.73 10.03
CA LYS A 173 1.29 -2.03 10.67
C LYS A 173 -0.16 -2.46 10.47
N LEU A 174 -1.12 -1.56 10.70
CA LEU A 174 -2.55 -1.84 10.51
C LEU A 174 -2.85 -2.20 9.05
N TYR A 175 -2.25 -1.49 8.09
CA TYR A 175 -2.39 -1.80 6.67
C TYR A 175 -1.86 -3.20 6.34
N LEU A 176 -0.66 -3.56 6.80
CA LEU A 176 -0.08 -4.88 6.57
C LEU A 176 -0.94 -5.99 7.15
N PHE A 177 -1.46 -5.81 8.36
CA PHE A 177 -2.40 -6.76 8.98
C PHE A 177 -3.71 -6.90 8.19
N SER A 178 -4.29 -5.76 7.80
CA SER A 178 -5.56 -5.78 7.03
C SER A 178 -5.39 -6.36 5.63
N ALA A 179 -4.23 -6.20 5.00
CA ALA A 179 -3.93 -6.75 3.68
C ALA A 179 -3.62 -8.27 3.72
N ALA A 180 -3.20 -8.81 4.86
CA ALA A 180 -2.85 -10.23 4.98
C ALA A 180 -4.04 -11.16 4.74
N ILE A 181 -5.21 -10.84 5.30
CA ILE A 181 -6.42 -11.68 5.19
C ILE A 181 -6.91 -11.79 3.74
N PRO A 182 -7.18 -10.68 3.00
CA PRO A 182 -7.57 -10.76 1.60
C PRO A 182 -6.50 -11.42 0.72
N LEU A 183 -5.21 -11.25 1.00
CA LEU A 183 -4.14 -11.96 0.29
C LEU A 183 -4.24 -13.47 0.41
N VAL A 184 -4.47 -13.98 1.62
CA VAL A 184 -4.64 -15.43 1.85
C VAL A 184 -5.89 -15.95 1.12
N ILE A 185 -7.03 -15.26 1.25
CA ILE A 185 -8.27 -15.66 0.57
C ILE A 185 -8.06 -15.68 -0.95
N MET A 186 -7.43 -14.64 -1.50
CA MET A 186 -7.17 -14.51 -2.91
C MET A 186 -6.19 -15.58 -3.43
N PHE A 187 -5.17 -15.94 -2.63
CA PHE A 187 -4.26 -17.03 -2.96
C PHE A 187 -5.01 -18.36 -3.16
N PHE A 188 -5.89 -18.71 -2.23
CA PHE A 188 -6.71 -19.93 -2.34
C PHE A 188 -7.72 -19.86 -3.49
N ALA A 189 -8.35 -18.71 -3.71
CA ALA A 189 -9.28 -18.51 -4.83
C ALA A 189 -8.57 -18.67 -6.19
N LEU A 190 -7.41 -18.03 -6.35
CA LEU A 190 -6.59 -18.18 -7.57
C LEU A 190 -6.12 -19.62 -7.77
N TYR A 191 -5.69 -20.28 -6.71
CA TYR A 191 -5.28 -21.68 -6.79
C TYR A 191 -6.43 -22.56 -7.28
N ALA A 192 -7.60 -22.44 -6.65
CA ALA A 192 -8.79 -23.22 -7.02
C ALA A 192 -9.26 -22.94 -8.45
N MET A 193 -9.31 -21.66 -8.83
CA MET A 193 -9.71 -21.24 -10.18
C MET A 193 -8.74 -21.77 -11.25
N THR A 194 -7.44 -21.57 -11.05
CA THR A 194 -6.41 -22.03 -11.99
C THR A 194 -6.39 -23.55 -12.11
N TYR A 195 -6.63 -24.26 -11.00
CA TYR A 195 -6.72 -25.71 -11.02
C TYR A 195 -7.95 -26.19 -11.81
N ARG A 196 -9.14 -25.57 -11.61
CA ARG A 196 -10.38 -25.90 -12.33
C ARG A 196 -10.24 -25.70 -13.84
N LEU A 197 -9.55 -24.66 -14.29
CA LEU A 197 -9.33 -24.39 -15.72
C LEU A 197 -8.26 -25.30 -16.32
N THR A 198 -7.16 -25.51 -15.62
CA THR A 198 -5.97 -26.18 -16.21
C THR A 198 -6.12 -27.71 -16.25
N LYS A 199 -6.84 -28.30 -15.28
CA LYS A 199 -7.00 -29.76 -15.21
C LYS A 199 -7.75 -30.33 -16.41
N PRO A 200 -8.93 -29.84 -16.82
CA PRO A 200 -9.65 -30.31 -18.00
C PRO A 200 -8.86 -30.13 -19.30
N LEU A 201 -8.23 -28.97 -19.50
CA LEU A 201 -7.40 -28.71 -20.68
C LEU A 201 -6.23 -29.71 -20.82
N LYS A 202 -5.63 -30.06 -19.68
CA LYS A 202 -4.58 -31.10 -19.67
C LYS A 202 -5.15 -32.47 -20.04
N GLN A 203 -6.31 -32.84 -19.51
CA GLN A 203 -6.97 -34.10 -19.84
C GLN A 203 -7.33 -34.18 -21.33
N MET A 204 -7.83 -33.09 -21.93
CA MET A 204 -8.07 -33.01 -23.36
C MET A 204 -6.81 -33.17 -24.18
N SER A 205 -5.70 -32.51 -23.79
CA SER A 205 -4.40 -32.69 -24.48
C SER A 205 -3.86 -34.13 -24.39
N GLU A 206 -4.05 -34.79 -23.26
CA GLU A 206 -3.65 -36.18 -23.07
C GLU A 206 -4.54 -37.16 -23.89
N ALA A 207 -5.86 -36.90 -23.93
CA ALA A 207 -6.81 -37.67 -24.73
C ALA A 207 -6.53 -37.50 -26.23
N ALA A 208 -6.29 -36.26 -26.69
CA ALA A 208 -5.93 -36.00 -28.08
C ALA A 208 -4.65 -36.76 -28.53
N ARG A 209 -3.64 -36.79 -27.63
CA ARG A 209 -2.42 -37.59 -27.91
C ARG A 209 -2.66 -39.10 -27.92
N ALA A 210 -3.59 -39.60 -27.10
CA ALA A 210 -3.95 -41.02 -27.14
C ALA A 210 -4.71 -41.35 -28.44
N MET A 211 -5.63 -40.48 -28.87
CA MET A 211 -6.37 -40.61 -30.14
C MET A 211 -5.42 -40.61 -31.34
N ALA A 212 -4.39 -39.78 -31.35
CA ALA A 212 -3.37 -39.78 -32.41
C ALA A 212 -2.59 -41.11 -32.50
N LYS A 213 -2.63 -41.93 -31.46
CA LYS A 213 -2.04 -43.30 -31.42
C LYS A 213 -3.08 -44.40 -31.65
N GLY A 214 -4.30 -44.04 -31.98
CA GLY A 214 -5.39 -44.98 -32.21
C GLY A 214 -6.16 -45.42 -30.95
N ASP A 215 -5.87 -44.83 -29.77
CA ASP A 215 -6.62 -45.08 -28.55
C ASP A 215 -7.75 -44.06 -28.40
N PHE A 216 -8.95 -44.48 -28.77
CA PHE A 216 -10.19 -43.67 -28.69
C PHE A 216 -11.01 -43.96 -27.43
N SER A 217 -10.47 -44.67 -26.47
CA SER A 217 -11.20 -45.08 -25.25
C SER A 217 -11.39 -43.95 -24.23
N LYS A 218 -10.53 -42.96 -24.27
CA LYS A 218 -10.50 -41.88 -23.31
C LYS A 218 -11.68 -40.90 -23.50
N ARG A 219 -12.35 -40.57 -22.41
CA ARG A 219 -13.41 -39.56 -22.36
C ARG A 219 -13.03 -38.47 -21.38
N ILE A 220 -13.49 -37.24 -21.67
CA ILE A 220 -13.28 -36.08 -20.80
C ILE A 220 -14.50 -35.96 -19.91
N PRO A 221 -14.35 -35.95 -18.56
CA PRO A 221 -15.48 -35.72 -17.69
C PRO A 221 -15.98 -34.27 -17.83
N VAL A 222 -17.29 -34.10 -18.01
CA VAL A 222 -17.95 -32.79 -18.02
C VAL A 222 -18.17 -32.42 -16.56
N THR A 223 -17.40 -31.50 -16.03
CA THR A 223 -17.39 -31.11 -14.61
C THR A 223 -17.87 -29.68 -14.34
N SER A 224 -18.17 -28.92 -15.40
CA SER A 224 -18.67 -27.55 -15.32
C SER A 224 -19.65 -27.28 -16.43
N ASP A 225 -20.54 -26.29 -16.23
CA ASP A 225 -21.52 -25.82 -17.22
C ASP A 225 -21.03 -24.54 -17.94
N ASP A 226 -19.72 -24.28 -17.90
CA ASP A 226 -19.07 -23.16 -18.58
C ASP A 226 -18.49 -23.55 -19.95
N GLU A 227 -17.77 -22.66 -20.60
CA GLU A 227 -17.13 -22.88 -21.90
C GLU A 227 -16.17 -24.08 -21.89
N ILE A 228 -15.59 -24.42 -20.74
CA ILE A 228 -14.73 -25.60 -20.58
C ILE A 228 -15.56 -26.88 -20.57
N GLY A 229 -16.75 -26.85 -19.96
CA GLY A 229 -17.72 -27.96 -20.02
C GLY A 229 -18.23 -28.20 -21.44
N GLU A 230 -18.61 -27.13 -22.14
CA GLU A 230 -19.03 -27.20 -23.55
C GLU A 230 -17.95 -27.76 -24.46
N LEU A 231 -16.69 -27.33 -24.25
CA LEU A 231 -15.54 -27.87 -24.96
C LEU A 231 -15.33 -29.36 -24.67
N ALA A 232 -15.56 -29.81 -23.45
CA ALA A 232 -15.47 -31.23 -23.08
C ALA A 232 -16.55 -32.08 -23.78
N VAL A 233 -17.80 -31.58 -23.87
CA VAL A 233 -18.89 -32.23 -24.62
C VAL A 233 -18.53 -32.34 -26.08
N SER A 234 -18.11 -31.25 -26.71
CA SER A 234 -17.73 -31.20 -28.13
C SER A 234 -16.58 -32.15 -28.44
N PHE A 235 -15.57 -32.21 -27.55
CA PHE A 235 -14.45 -33.13 -27.66
C PHE A 235 -14.91 -34.59 -27.61
N ASN A 236 -15.82 -34.94 -26.70
CA ASN A 236 -16.35 -36.29 -26.60
C ASN A 236 -17.18 -36.67 -27.81
N GLN A 237 -17.97 -35.76 -28.39
CA GLN A 237 -18.72 -35.96 -29.64
C GLN A 237 -17.77 -36.23 -30.81
N MET A 238 -16.72 -35.43 -30.96
CA MET A 238 -15.68 -35.66 -31.97
C MET A 238 -15.05 -37.06 -31.81
N THR A 239 -14.74 -37.46 -30.55
CA THR A 239 -14.19 -38.79 -30.27
C THR A 239 -15.14 -39.90 -30.74
N ASN A 240 -16.43 -39.78 -30.50
CA ASN A 240 -17.44 -40.74 -30.90
C ASN A 240 -17.53 -40.86 -32.43
N SER A 241 -17.49 -39.74 -33.16
CA SER A 241 -17.46 -39.73 -34.63
C SER A 241 -16.24 -40.43 -35.19
N LEU A 242 -15.07 -40.20 -34.57
CA LEU A 242 -13.85 -40.88 -35.00
C LEU A 242 -13.87 -42.40 -34.75
N VAL A 243 -14.46 -42.85 -33.64
CA VAL A 243 -14.66 -44.29 -33.34
C VAL A 243 -15.54 -44.94 -34.43
N GLN A 244 -16.68 -44.27 -34.81
CA GLN A 244 -17.56 -44.76 -35.87
C GLN A 244 -16.83 -44.84 -37.21
N LEU A 245 -16.09 -43.82 -37.55
CA LEU A 245 -15.33 -43.75 -38.82
C LEU A 245 -14.27 -44.85 -38.88
N GLU A 246 -13.54 -45.10 -37.81
CA GLU A 246 -12.55 -46.19 -37.73
C GLU A 246 -13.22 -47.57 -37.79
N GLY A 247 -14.40 -47.71 -37.19
CA GLY A 247 -15.22 -48.93 -37.29
C GLY A 247 -15.69 -49.19 -38.74
N MET A 248 -16.19 -48.19 -39.44
CA MET A 248 -16.56 -48.29 -40.85
C MET A 248 -15.36 -48.63 -41.72
N ARG A 249 -14.20 -48.02 -41.50
CA ARG A 249 -12.95 -48.31 -42.20
C ARG A 249 -12.53 -49.76 -42.03
N LYS A 250 -12.58 -50.28 -40.80
CA LYS A 250 -12.22 -51.69 -40.52
C LYS A 250 -13.17 -52.66 -41.19
N SER A 251 -14.47 -52.41 -41.10
CA SER A 251 -15.53 -53.22 -41.76
C SER A 251 -15.34 -53.20 -43.26
N PHE A 252 -15.10 -52.01 -43.86
CA PHE A 252 -14.83 -51.89 -45.27
C PHE A 252 -13.63 -52.74 -45.73
N VAL A 253 -12.48 -52.62 -45.05
CA VAL A 253 -11.28 -53.40 -45.38
C VAL A 253 -11.54 -54.91 -45.23
N ALA A 254 -12.27 -55.33 -44.18
CA ALA A 254 -12.63 -56.72 -43.96
C ALA A 254 -13.52 -57.27 -45.08
N ASN A 255 -14.59 -56.51 -45.46
CA ASN A 255 -15.52 -56.89 -46.52
C ASN A 255 -14.79 -56.99 -47.89
N VAL A 256 -14.01 -55.95 -48.23
CA VAL A 256 -13.23 -55.97 -49.49
C VAL A 256 -12.25 -57.15 -49.51
N SER A 257 -11.57 -57.42 -48.40
CA SER A 257 -10.64 -58.57 -48.33
C SER A 257 -11.39 -59.88 -48.49
N HIS A 258 -12.61 -60.01 -47.92
CA HIS A 258 -13.41 -61.23 -48.09
C HIS A 258 -13.88 -61.42 -49.54
N GLU A 259 -14.43 -60.32 -50.12
CA GLU A 259 -14.93 -60.31 -51.49
C GLU A 259 -13.84 -60.57 -52.54
N LEU A 260 -12.57 -60.13 -52.28
CA LEU A 260 -11.44 -60.43 -53.16
C LEU A 260 -10.87 -61.82 -52.96
N LYS A 261 -10.96 -62.39 -51.75
CA LYS A 261 -10.45 -63.72 -51.46
C LYS A 261 -11.18 -64.82 -52.25
N THR A 262 -12.48 -64.70 -52.43
CA THR A 262 -13.35 -65.69 -53.13
C THR A 262 -12.91 -65.88 -54.58
N PRO A 263 -12.81 -64.85 -55.46
CA PRO A 263 -12.40 -65.02 -56.85
C PRO A 263 -10.92 -65.43 -56.96
N MET A 264 -10.05 -64.92 -56.02
CA MET A 264 -8.64 -65.35 -56.04
C MET A 264 -8.47 -66.83 -55.70
N THR A 265 -9.27 -67.37 -54.79
CA THR A 265 -9.23 -68.83 -54.47
C THR A 265 -9.70 -69.63 -55.63
N THR A 266 -10.68 -69.17 -56.39
CA THR A 266 -11.18 -69.84 -57.61
C THR A 266 -10.17 -69.82 -58.71
N ILE A 267 -9.48 -68.73 -58.97
CA ILE A 267 -8.38 -68.65 -59.98
C ILE A 267 -7.18 -69.54 -59.61
N GLY A 268 -6.77 -69.47 -58.28
CA GLY A 268 -5.65 -70.33 -57.82
C GLY A 268 -5.95 -71.82 -57.76
N GLY A 269 -7.18 -72.26 -57.87
CA GLY A 269 -7.55 -73.68 -57.97
C GLY A 269 -7.63 -74.20 -59.40
N PHE A 270 -7.46 -73.31 -60.39
CA PHE A 270 -7.40 -73.73 -61.84
C PHE A 270 -5.98 -73.76 -62.40
N ILE A 271 -4.94 -73.49 -61.59
CA ILE A 271 -3.54 -73.66 -61.91
C ILE A 271 -3.00 -74.89 -61.19
#